data_1db6121958d14cc56cc0f8152864fb91
#
_entry.id   1db6121958d14cc56cc0f8152864fb91
#
_cell.length_a   1.000
_cell.length_b   1.000
_cell.length_c   1.000
_cell.angle_alpha   90.00
_cell.angle_beta   90.00
_cell.angle_gamma   90.00
#
_symmetry.space_group_name_H-M   'P 1'
#
loop_
_entity.id
_entity.type
_entity.pdbx_description
1 polymer ?
#
loop_
_entity_poly.entity_id
_entity_poly.type
_entity_poly.pdbx_seq_one_letter_code
_entity_poly.pdbx_strand_id
1 'polypeptide(L)'
;MAGVQFVDILFMVFVMTGVEHMRLVPGFTQSNPFDLYFMPYTHSLAAAFFWGIAAFCFFYVSVPAESASIKRNAALAVGLSVISHYFLDLPVHTPDLPVLFDSGPKLGFGLWNHLWLTVGIETAVTLVAFVYYLRGSSPGEGFAGKRGMILYGVFFLILILANPFAPTPDNVYAFAIQALFLYGLIAYLGHKLDSKREYPG
;
A
#
# COMPACT_ATOMS: atom_id res chain seq x y z
N MET A 1 -1.17 -2.42 7.45
CA MET A 1 -1.79 -1.69 6.32
C MET A 1 -1.27 -0.27 6.18
N ALA A 2 -1.42 0.60 7.17
CA ALA A 2 -0.97 2.00 7.03
C ALA A 2 0.51 2.17 6.66
N GLY A 3 1.40 1.28 7.11
CA GLY A 3 2.83 1.37 6.80
C GLY A 3 3.15 1.11 5.33
N VAL A 4 2.54 0.09 4.72
CA VAL A 4 2.73 -0.21 3.28
C VAL A 4 2.15 0.92 2.42
N GLN A 5 0.98 1.44 2.78
CA GLN A 5 0.27 2.50 2.06
C GLN A 5 0.88 3.91 2.25
N PHE A 6 1.81 4.06 3.20
CA PHE A 6 2.37 5.37 3.57
C PHE A 6 3.04 6.08 2.39
N VAL A 7 3.76 5.32 1.58
CA VAL A 7 4.50 5.83 0.42
C VAL A 7 3.53 6.37 -0.63
N ASP A 8 2.44 5.65 -0.93
CA ASP A 8 1.39 6.12 -1.85
C ASP A 8 0.67 7.36 -1.35
N ILE A 9 0.37 7.40 -0.04
CA ILE A 9 -0.25 8.60 0.56
C ILE A 9 0.67 9.81 0.36
N LEU A 10 1.96 9.63 0.62
CA LEU A 10 2.94 10.70 0.45
C LEU A 10 3.09 11.10 -1.02
N PHE A 11 3.11 10.12 -1.94
CA PHE A 11 3.14 10.37 -3.38
C PHE A 11 1.95 11.21 -3.84
N MET A 12 0.72 10.87 -3.44
CA MET A 12 -0.45 11.66 -3.81
C MET A 12 -0.37 13.10 -3.29
N VAL A 13 0.15 13.30 -2.07
CA VAL A 13 0.40 14.65 -1.52
C VAL A 13 1.46 15.38 -2.36
N PHE A 14 2.55 14.72 -2.75
CA PHE A 14 3.61 15.31 -3.54
C PHE A 14 3.15 15.61 -4.97
N VAL A 15 2.31 14.79 -5.56
CA VAL A 15 1.66 15.08 -6.84
C VAL A 15 0.77 16.31 -6.75
N MET A 16 -0.05 16.43 -5.70
CA MET A 16 -0.92 17.59 -5.49
C MET A 16 -0.15 18.89 -5.25
N THR A 17 1.04 18.81 -4.65
CA THR A 17 1.90 19.97 -4.37
C THR A 17 2.92 20.25 -5.47
N GLY A 18 2.98 19.44 -6.53
CA GLY A 18 3.90 19.60 -7.65
C GLY A 18 5.35 19.22 -7.33
N VAL A 19 5.58 18.45 -6.27
CA VAL A 19 6.90 17.90 -5.90
C VAL A 19 7.24 16.66 -6.71
N GLU A 20 6.25 15.80 -6.93
CA GLU A 20 6.32 14.62 -7.79
C GLU A 20 5.25 14.69 -8.87
N HIS A 21 5.38 13.90 -9.92
CA HIS A 21 4.53 14.04 -11.09
C HIS A 21 4.10 12.70 -11.65
N MET A 22 2.82 12.63 -12.02
CA MET A 22 2.24 11.54 -12.80
C MET A 22 1.31 12.07 -13.89
N ARG A 23 0.97 11.24 -14.84
CA ARG A 23 -0.08 11.46 -15.84
C ARG A 23 -1.03 10.28 -15.85
N LEU A 24 -2.28 10.56 -16.20
CA LEU A 24 -3.29 9.54 -16.44
C LEU A 24 -3.44 9.39 -17.96
N VAL A 25 -2.88 8.29 -18.49
CA VAL A 25 -2.86 8.02 -19.94
C VAL A 25 -3.67 6.76 -20.20
N PRO A 26 -4.86 6.86 -20.81
CA PRO A 26 -5.66 5.68 -21.15
C PRO A 26 -4.84 4.66 -21.94
N GLY A 27 -4.77 3.42 -21.46
CA GLY A 27 -4.04 2.34 -22.12
C GLY A 27 -2.51 2.41 -21.95
N PHE A 28 -1.98 3.18 -20.99
CA PHE A 28 -0.55 3.22 -20.70
C PHE A 28 -0.01 1.82 -20.37
N THR A 29 -0.73 1.08 -19.53
CA THR A 29 -0.55 -0.37 -19.37
C THR A 29 -1.91 -1.07 -19.60
N GLN A 30 -1.93 -2.40 -19.62
CA GLN A 30 -3.20 -3.14 -19.69
C GLN A 30 -4.02 -3.07 -18.39
N SER A 31 -3.36 -2.83 -17.26
CA SER A 31 -3.99 -2.90 -15.93
C SER A 31 -4.37 -1.54 -15.37
N ASN A 32 -3.68 -0.47 -15.77
CA ASN A 32 -3.94 0.87 -15.25
C ASN A 32 -3.43 1.97 -16.20
N PRO A 33 -3.91 3.23 -16.04
CA PRO A 33 -3.52 4.37 -16.87
C PRO A 33 -2.34 5.18 -16.32
N PHE A 34 -1.57 4.66 -15.36
CA PHE A 34 -0.59 5.45 -14.59
C PHE A 34 0.76 5.56 -15.31
N ASP A 35 1.08 6.73 -15.84
CA ASP A 35 2.42 7.12 -16.27
C ASP A 35 3.11 7.87 -15.13
N LEU A 36 3.93 7.15 -14.36
CA LEU A 36 4.59 7.62 -13.13
C LEU A 36 6.01 8.10 -13.46
N TYR A 37 6.12 9.18 -14.25
CA TYR A 37 7.37 9.58 -14.87
C TYR A 37 8.37 10.27 -13.93
N PHE A 38 7.92 10.81 -12.78
CA PHE A 38 8.79 11.48 -11.80
C PHE A 38 8.32 11.25 -10.36
N MET A 39 8.94 10.30 -9.66
CA MET A 39 8.61 9.89 -8.29
C MET A 39 9.85 9.55 -7.45
N PRO A 40 10.88 10.43 -7.42
CA PRO A 40 12.16 10.13 -6.80
C PRO A 40 12.14 10.10 -5.28
N TYR A 41 11.23 10.85 -4.66
CA TYR A 41 11.23 11.07 -3.20
C TYR A 41 10.32 10.09 -2.45
N THR A 42 9.47 9.38 -3.17
CA THR A 42 8.59 8.36 -2.59
C THR A 42 8.93 6.96 -3.09
N HIS A 43 9.01 6.75 -4.41
CA HIS A 43 9.14 5.43 -5.03
C HIS A 43 10.55 5.07 -5.49
N SER A 44 11.61 5.79 -5.07
CA SER A 44 12.96 5.27 -5.26
C SER A 44 13.36 4.29 -4.15
N LEU A 45 14.28 3.37 -4.45
CA LEU A 45 14.82 2.46 -3.43
C LEU A 45 15.47 3.24 -2.27
N ALA A 46 16.19 4.31 -2.58
CA ALA A 46 16.78 5.19 -1.57
C ALA A 46 15.70 5.85 -0.69
N ALA A 47 14.60 6.33 -1.29
CA ALA A 47 13.48 6.90 -0.56
C ALA A 47 12.76 5.86 0.31
N ALA A 48 12.60 4.63 -0.16
CA ALA A 48 12.01 3.55 0.61
C ALA A 48 12.78 3.29 1.92
N PHE A 49 14.11 3.24 1.86
CA PHE A 49 14.95 3.13 3.06
C PHE A 49 14.87 4.37 3.94
N PHE A 50 14.92 5.57 3.36
CA PHE A 50 14.80 6.83 4.10
C PHE A 50 13.49 6.89 4.90
N TRP A 51 12.36 6.67 4.25
CA TRP A 51 11.04 6.71 4.89
C TRP A 51 10.83 5.56 5.87
N GLY A 52 11.37 4.37 5.59
CA GLY A 52 11.33 3.24 6.49
C GLY A 52 12.10 3.49 7.79
N ILE A 53 13.30 4.08 7.71
CA ILE A 53 14.07 4.48 8.87
C ILE A 53 13.38 5.61 9.64
N ALA A 54 12.84 6.61 8.94
CA ALA A 54 12.08 7.69 9.54
C ALA A 54 10.85 7.18 10.31
N ALA A 55 10.10 6.26 9.70
CA ALA A 55 8.95 5.62 10.33
C ALA A 55 9.35 4.79 11.55
N PHE A 56 10.43 4.00 11.46
CA PHE A 56 10.98 3.27 12.60
C PHE A 56 11.33 4.23 13.76
N CYS A 57 12.09 5.28 13.48
CA CYS A 57 12.50 6.25 14.50
C CYS A 57 11.30 6.95 15.14
N PHE A 58 10.35 7.39 14.33
CA PHE A 58 9.12 8.04 14.80
C PHE A 58 8.33 7.13 15.74
N PHE A 59 8.05 5.89 15.35
CA PHE A 59 7.33 4.93 16.18
C PHE A 59 8.10 4.55 17.43
N TYR A 60 9.41 4.37 17.32
CA TYR A 60 10.26 4.03 18.45
C TYR A 60 10.26 5.13 19.53
N VAL A 61 10.18 6.40 19.13
CA VAL A 61 10.15 7.53 20.09
C VAL A 61 8.73 7.78 20.61
N SER A 62 7.72 7.76 19.72
CA SER A 62 6.38 8.31 19.99
C SER A 62 5.41 7.28 20.61
N VAL A 63 5.59 5.98 20.36
CA VAL A 63 4.63 4.98 20.83
C VAL A 63 5.04 4.44 22.20
N PRO A 64 4.18 4.58 23.23
CA PRO A 64 4.43 3.95 24.53
C PRO A 64 4.30 2.44 24.41
N ALA A 65 5.14 1.71 25.12
CA ALA A 65 5.05 0.25 25.20
C ALA A 65 5.53 -0.24 26.58
N GLU A 66 5.04 -1.38 27.01
CA GLU A 66 5.32 -1.99 28.30
C GLU A 66 6.81 -2.38 28.46
N SER A 67 7.48 -2.69 27.35
CA SER A 67 8.92 -3.02 27.37
C SER A 67 9.64 -2.46 26.12
N ALA A 68 10.96 -2.29 26.25
CA ALA A 68 11.82 -1.83 25.17
C ALA A 68 11.84 -2.82 23.97
N SER A 69 11.69 -4.11 24.24
CA SER A 69 11.65 -5.13 23.19
C SER A 69 10.36 -5.05 22.37
N ILE A 70 9.20 -4.91 23.00
CA ILE A 70 7.91 -4.73 22.32
C ILE A 70 7.94 -3.47 21.48
N LYS A 71 8.43 -2.36 22.06
CA LYS A 71 8.58 -1.08 21.36
C LYS A 71 9.44 -1.19 20.11
N ARG A 72 10.62 -1.81 20.25
CA ARG A 72 11.54 -2.03 19.12
C ARG A 72 10.92 -2.88 18.03
N ASN A 73 10.28 -4.00 18.40
CA ASN A 73 9.69 -4.92 17.42
C ASN A 73 8.53 -4.27 16.67
N ALA A 74 7.68 -3.49 17.36
CA ALA A 74 6.61 -2.73 16.71
C ALA A 74 7.17 -1.68 15.75
N ALA A 75 8.18 -0.92 16.15
CA ALA A 75 8.84 0.07 15.30
C ALA A 75 9.53 -0.57 14.09
N LEU A 76 10.20 -1.73 14.28
CA LEU A 76 10.78 -2.50 13.17
C LEU A 76 9.72 -2.98 12.19
N ALA A 77 8.59 -3.51 12.68
CA ALA A 77 7.50 -3.94 11.82
C ALA A 77 6.95 -2.79 10.97
N VAL A 78 6.82 -1.59 11.54
CA VAL A 78 6.38 -0.40 10.79
C VAL A 78 7.43 0.03 9.77
N GLY A 79 8.70 0.17 10.15
CA GLY A 79 9.77 0.56 9.24
C GLY A 79 9.92 -0.42 8.07
N LEU A 80 9.92 -1.72 8.36
CA LEU A 80 9.99 -2.77 7.34
C LEU A 80 8.76 -2.78 6.43
N SER A 81 7.57 -2.49 6.95
CA SER A 81 6.36 -2.39 6.12
C SER A 81 6.42 -1.23 5.13
N VAL A 82 7.04 -0.10 5.50
CA VAL A 82 7.29 1.02 4.59
C VAL A 82 8.31 0.62 3.51
N ILE A 83 9.43 0.01 3.90
CA ILE A 83 10.46 -0.46 2.94
C ILE A 83 9.89 -1.50 1.97
N SER A 84 9.03 -2.40 2.45
CA SER A 84 8.46 -3.48 1.63
C SER A 84 7.63 -2.96 0.46
N HIS A 85 7.12 -1.73 0.52
CA HIS A 85 6.35 -1.12 -0.57
C HIS A 85 7.14 -1.16 -1.89
N TYR A 86 8.38 -0.67 -1.92
CA TYR A 86 9.23 -0.69 -3.11
C TYR A 86 9.41 -2.11 -3.71
N PHE A 87 9.56 -3.11 -2.84
CA PHE A 87 9.73 -4.50 -3.29
C PHE A 87 8.43 -5.13 -3.78
N LEU A 88 7.28 -4.67 -3.31
CA LEU A 88 5.96 -5.06 -3.81
C LEU A 88 5.64 -4.39 -5.15
N ASP A 89 6.15 -3.18 -5.37
CA ASP A 89 6.00 -2.46 -6.63
C ASP A 89 6.90 -3.01 -7.74
N LEU A 90 8.08 -3.49 -7.40
CA LEU A 90 9.07 -3.96 -8.37
C LEU A 90 8.53 -4.98 -9.39
N PRO A 91 7.70 -5.97 -9.02
CA PRO A 91 7.05 -6.86 -9.99
C PRO A 91 6.07 -6.16 -10.92
N VAL A 92 5.28 -5.22 -10.41
CA VAL A 92 4.11 -4.68 -11.11
C VAL A 92 4.44 -3.49 -12.00
N HIS A 93 5.32 -2.61 -11.56
CA HIS A 93 5.71 -1.41 -12.30
C HIS A 93 6.40 -1.71 -13.63
N THR A 94 6.18 -0.84 -14.60
CA THR A 94 7.06 -0.72 -15.76
C THR A 94 8.47 -0.31 -15.28
N PRO A 95 9.53 -0.31 -16.12
CA PRO A 95 10.86 0.14 -15.70
C PRO A 95 10.91 1.65 -15.42
N ASP A 96 10.19 2.08 -14.37
CA ASP A 96 10.04 3.48 -13.96
C ASP A 96 10.45 3.74 -12.49
N LEU A 97 10.63 2.68 -11.66
CA LEU A 97 11.08 2.78 -10.26
C LEU A 97 12.55 3.18 -10.16
N PRO A 98 12.90 4.38 -9.68
CA PRO A 98 14.30 4.79 -9.55
C PRO A 98 15.03 4.00 -8.44
N VAL A 99 16.33 3.81 -8.60
CA VAL A 99 17.19 3.25 -7.53
C VAL A 99 17.67 4.36 -6.59
N LEU A 100 18.20 5.45 -7.15
CA LEU A 100 18.74 6.57 -6.36
C LEU A 100 18.00 7.86 -6.72
N PHE A 101 16.97 8.21 -5.98
CA PHE A 101 16.17 9.40 -6.24
C PHE A 101 15.89 9.57 -7.75
N ASP A 102 16.27 10.69 -8.35
CA ASP A 102 16.09 10.93 -9.78
C ASP A 102 17.29 10.50 -10.66
N SER A 103 18.21 9.73 -10.11
CA SER A 103 19.42 9.30 -10.83
C SER A 103 19.58 7.77 -10.81
N GLY A 104 20.35 7.28 -11.78
CA GLY A 104 20.65 5.85 -11.91
C GLY A 104 19.62 5.05 -12.72
N PRO A 105 19.68 3.71 -12.66
CA PRO A 105 18.76 2.86 -13.39
C PRO A 105 17.36 2.93 -12.80
N LYS A 106 16.37 2.77 -13.67
CA LYS A 106 14.98 2.56 -13.28
C LYS A 106 14.65 1.07 -13.44
N LEU A 107 13.96 0.52 -12.44
CA LEU A 107 13.63 -0.90 -12.35
C LEU A 107 12.11 -1.10 -12.47
N GLY A 108 11.71 -2.34 -12.75
CA GLY A 108 10.33 -2.78 -12.84
C GLY A 108 10.21 -3.95 -13.79
N PHE A 109 9.37 -4.94 -13.45
CA PHE A 109 9.22 -6.15 -14.28
C PHE A 109 8.01 -6.06 -15.22
N GLY A 110 7.21 -5.00 -15.11
CA GLY A 110 6.15 -4.65 -16.05
C GLY A 110 4.92 -5.56 -16.00
N LEU A 111 4.60 -6.15 -14.85
CA LEU A 111 3.45 -7.03 -14.70
C LEU A 111 2.13 -6.32 -15.08
N TRP A 112 2.01 -5.00 -14.86
CA TRP A 112 0.86 -4.21 -15.30
C TRP A 112 0.59 -4.26 -16.81
N ASN A 113 1.57 -4.66 -17.63
CA ASN A 113 1.36 -4.90 -19.06
C ASN A 113 0.63 -6.23 -19.35
N HIS A 114 0.32 -7.04 -18.33
CA HIS A 114 -0.32 -8.35 -18.44
C HIS A 114 -1.54 -8.43 -17.53
N LEU A 115 -2.67 -7.87 -17.95
CA LEU A 115 -3.89 -7.70 -17.15
C LEU A 115 -4.27 -8.92 -16.31
N TRP A 116 -4.48 -10.06 -16.94
CA TRP A 116 -4.96 -11.26 -16.24
C TRP A 116 -3.93 -11.85 -15.29
N LEU A 117 -2.65 -11.71 -15.63
CA LEU A 117 -1.56 -12.15 -14.75
C LEU A 117 -1.44 -11.24 -13.53
N THR A 118 -1.56 -9.92 -13.72
CA THR A 118 -1.62 -8.92 -12.64
C THR A 118 -2.76 -9.24 -11.68
N VAL A 119 -3.98 -9.30 -12.19
CA VAL A 119 -5.18 -9.58 -11.38
C VAL A 119 -5.06 -10.93 -10.65
N GLY A 120 -4.54 -11.96 -11.33
CA GLY A 120 -4.34 -13.28 -10.74
C GLY A 120 -3.35 -13.27 -9.58
N ILE A 121 -2.19 -12.63 -9.76
CA ILE A 121 -1.14 -12.55 -8.73
C ILE A 121 -1.61 -11.68 -7.55
N GLU A 122 -2.16 -10.49 -7.80
CA GLU A 122 -2.66 -9.60 -6.76
C GLU A 122 -3.76 -10.27 -5.92
N THR A 123 -4.70 -10.96 -6.60
CA THR A 123 -5.74 -11.73 -5.92
C THR A 123 -5.15 -12.86 -5.08
N ALA A 124 -4.20 -13.63 -5.62
CA ALA A 124 -3.58 -14.73 -4.90
C ALA A 124 -2.81 -14.26 -3.66
N VAL A 125 -1.98 -13.23 -3.82
CA VAL A 125 -1.21 -12.64 -2.70
C VAL A 125 -2.16 -12.11 -1.62
N THR A 126 -3.21 -11.39 -2.03
CA THR A 126 -4.22 -10.86 -1.09
C THR A 126 -4.93 -11.98 -0.34
N LEU A 127 -5.36 -13.04 -1.03
CA LEU A 127 -6.02 -14.19 -0.40
C LEU A 127 -5.09 -14.91 0.58
N VAL A 128 -3.84 -15.17 0.20
CA VAL A 128 -2.86 -15.82 1.07
C VAL A 128 -2.60 -14.98 2.32
N ALA A 129 -2.35 -13.68 2.16
CA ALA A 129 -2.12 -12.77 3.28
C ALA A 129 -3.36 -12.69 4.19
N PHE A 130 -4.56 -12.64 3.60
CA PHE A 130 -5.80 -12.58 4.35
C PHE A 130 -6.11 -13.87 5.12
N VAL A 131 -5.90 -15.03 4.50
CA VAL A 131 -6.04 -16.34 5.18
C VAL A 131 -5.01 -16.47 6.32
N TYR A 132 -3.77 -16.05 6.08
CA TYR A 132 -2.74 -16.03 7.13
C TYR A 132 -3.16 -15.15 8.32
N TYR A 133 -3.64 -13.93 8.04
CA TYR A 133 -4.16 -13.02 9.05
C TYR A 133 -5.33 -13.63 9.85
N LEU A 134 -6.31 -14.25 9.16
CA LEU A 134 -7.46 -14.88 9.82
C LEU A 134 -7.07 -16.07 10.69
N ARG A 135 -6.02 -16.82 10.32
CA ARG A 135 -5.50 -17.93 11.13
C ARG A 135 -4.71 -17.45 12.36
N GLY A 136 -4.10 -16.29 12.29
CA GLY A 136 -3.34 -15.67 13.39
C GLY A 136 -4.21 -14.89 14.39
N SER A 137 -5.53 -14.82 14.19
CA SER A 137 -6.44 -14.08 15.05
C SER A 137 -7.81 -14.74 15.14
N SER A 138 -8.49 -14.59 16.26
CA SER A 138 -9.84 -15.14 16.49
C SER A 138 -10.91 -14.04 16.36
N PRO A 139 -12.13 -14.38 15.89
CA PRO A 139 -13.22 -13.41 15.81
C PRO A 139 -13.73 -13.08 17.22
N GLY A 140 -13.79 -11.80 17.54
CA GLY A 140 -14.43 -11.33 18.76
C GLY A 140 -15.97 -11.36 18.68
N GLU A 141 -16.62 -10.78 19.67
CA GLU A 141 -18.08 -10.80 19.79
C GLU A 141 -18.81 -9.90 18.78
N GLY A 142 -20.08 -10.21 18.58
CA GLY A 142 -20.99 -9.44 17.73
C GLY A 142 -20.76 -9.62 16.24
N PHE A 143 -21.56 -8.94 15.43
CA PHE A 143 -21.50 -9.03 13.96
C PHE A 143 -20.15 -8.55 13.41
N ALA A 144 -19.67 -7.41 13.90
CA ALA A 144 -18.41 -6.81 13.45
C ALA A 144 -17.21 -7.70 13.78
N GLY A 145 -17.16 -8.32 14.98
CA GLY A 145 -16.10 -9.26 15.36
C GLY A 145 -16.14 -10.54 14.53
N LYS A 146 -17.32 -11.11 14.32
CA LYS A 146 -17.48 -12.41 13.63
C LYS A 146 -17.37 -12.32 12.10
N ARG A 147 -17.95 -11.29 11.49
CA ARG A 147 -18.07 -11.19 10.02
C ARG A 147 -17.43 -9.96 9.41
N GLY A 148 -17.20 -8.90 10.21
CA GLY A 148 -16.73 -7.61 9.68
C GLY A 148 -15.42 -7.74 8.90
N MET A 149 -14.45 -8.48 9.42
CA MET A 149 -13.16 -8.66 8.74
C MET A 149 -13.30 -9.49 7.45
N ILE A 150 -14.20 -10.47 7.42
CA ILE A 150 -14.47 -11.25 6.19
C ILE A 150 -15.07 -10.34 5.12
N LEU A 151 -16.06 -9.52 5.48
CA LEU A 151 -16.66 -8.56 4.55
C LEU A 151 -15.65 -7.53 4.05
N TYR A 152 -14.73 -7.11 4.91
CA TYR A 152 -13.62 -6.24 4.53
C TYR A 152 -12.67 -6.90 3.52
N GLY A 153 -12.34 -8.18 3.70
CA GLY A 153 -11.55 -8.94 2.72
C GLY A 153 -12.28 -9.09 1.38
N VAL A 154 -13.58 -9.37 1.40
CA VAL A 154 -14.41 -9.41 0.19
C VAL A 154 -14.43 -8.05 -0.51
N PHE A 155 -14.59 -6.96 0.23
CA PHE A 155 -14.51 -5.60 -0.31
C PHE A 155 -13.17 -5.34 -1.00
N PHE A 156 -12.05 -5.75 -0.40
CA PHE A 156 -10.73 -5.64 -1.02
C PHE A 156 -10.62 -6.42 -2.33
N LEU A 157 -11.12 -7.65 -2.36
CA LEU A 157 -11.13 -8.46 -3.59
C LEU A 157 -11.97 -7.81 -4.69
N ILE A 158 -13.11 -7.22 -4.34
CA ILE A 158 -13.92 -6.47 -5.30
C ILE A 158 -13.13 -5.29 -5.86
N LEU A 159 -12.39 -4.55 -5.03
CA LEU A 159 -11.56 -3.44 -5.50
C LEU A 159 -10.48 -3.91 -6.49
N ILE A 160 -9.77 -5.00 -6.18
CA ILE A 160 -8.73 -5.56 -7.06
C ILE A 160 -9.35 -5.98 -8.41
N LEU A 161 -10.47 -6.69 -8.37
CA LEU A 161 -11.11 -7.20 -9.58
C LEU A 161 -11.77 -6.10 -10.42
N ALA A 162 -12.23 -5.02 -9.81
CA ALA A 162 -12.92 -3.92 -10.49
C ALA A 162 -11.96 -2.84 -11.01
N ASN A 163 -10.80 -2.66 -10.35
CA ASN A 163 -9.87 -1.57 -10.65
C ASN A 163 -9.45 -1.49 -12.12
N PRO A 164 -9.09 -2.58 -12.82
CA PRO A 164 -8.67 -2.50 -14.22
C PRO A 164 -9.78 -2.08 -15.20
N PHE A 165 -11.03 -2.19 -14.79
CA PHE A 165 -12.20 -1.85 -15.59
C PHE A 165 -12.79 -0.48 -15.23
N ALA A 166 -12.18 0.21 -14.27
CA ALA A 166 -12.62 1.54 -13.90
C ALA A 166 -12.28 2.55 -15.02
N PRO A 167 -13.15 3.53 -15.29
CA PRO A 167 -12.83 4.56 -16.25
C PRO A 167 -11.60 5.37 -15.79
N THR A 168 -10.73 5.71 -16.74
CA THR A 168 -9.59 6.58 -16.45
C THR A 168 -10.10 7.94 -15.97
N PRO A 169 -9.69 8.43 -14.79
CA PRO A 169 -10.06 9.75 -14.32
C PRO A 169 -9.51 10.84 -15.24
N ASP A 170 -10.29 11.91 -15.47
CA ASP A 170 -9.88 13.01 -16.36
C ASP A 170 -8.87 13.96 -15.72
N ASN A 171 -8.71 13.93 -14.42
CA ASN A 171 -7.92 14.90 -13.67
C ASN A 171 -7.08 14.23 -12.57
N VAL A 172 -5.76 14.47 -12.62
CA VAL A 172 -4.80 13.89 -11.64
C VAL A 172 -5.09 14.35 -10.20
N TYR A 173 -5.51 15.60 -9.98
CA TYR A 173 -5.84 16.10 -8.65
C TYR A 173 -7.10 15.42 -8.08
N ALA A 174 -8.12 15.26 -8.92
CA ALA A 174 -9.34 14.53 -8.52
C ALA A 174 -9.02 13.08 -8.19
N PHE A 175 -8.18 12.44 -8.99
CA PHE A 175 -7.68 11.10 -8.72
C PHE A 175 -6.91 11.04 -7.39
N ALA A 176 -5.98 11.96 -7.15
CA ALA A 176 -5.19 11.99 -5.91
C ALA A 176 -6.07 12.14 -4.66
N ILE A 177 -7.09 13.01 -4.71
CA ILE A 177 -8.06 13.18 -3.61
C ILE A 177 -8.85 11.89 -3.37
N GLN A 178 -9.34 11.25 -4.45
CA GLN A 178 -10.07 9.97 -4.35
C GLN A 178 -9.19 8.86 -3.77
N ALA A 179 -7.94 8.77 -4.20
CA ALA A 179 -6.97 7.81 -3.70
C ALA A 179 -6.69 8.03 -2.21
N LEU A 180 -6.42 9.26 -1.78
CA LEU A 180 -6.20 9.61 -0.37
C LEU A 180 -7.42 9.28 0.50
N PHE A 181 -8.63 9.59 0.01
CA PHE A 181 -9.86 9.22 0.70
C PHE A 181 -10.00 7.70 0.85
N LEU A 182 -9.77 6.96 -0.24
CA LEU A 182 -9.86 5.50 -0.23
C LEU A 182 -8.82 4.87 0.70
N TYR A 183 -7.56 5.32 0.65
CA TYR A 183 -6.50 4.86 1.55
C TYR A 183 -6.84 5.11 3.02
N GLY A 184 -7.34 6.30 3.34
CA GLY A 184 -7.80 6.64 4.67
C GLY A 184 -8.97 5.77 5.15
N LEU A 185 -9.97 5.55 4.27
CA LEU A 185 -11.12 4.70 4.56
C LEU A 185 -10.70 3.25 4.82
N ILE A 186 -9.85 2.70 3.96
CA ILE A 186 -9.30 1.35 4.08
C ILE A 186 -8.55 1.20 5.41
N ALA A 187 -7.65 2.12 5.72
CA ALA A 187 -6.88 2.07 6.96
C ALA A 187 -7.79 2.19 8.20
N TYR A 188 -8.77 3.09 8.18
CA TYR A 188 -9.73 3.27 9.27
C TYR A 188 -10.60 2.02 9.49
N LEU A 189 -11.20 1.49 8.42
CA LEU A 189 -12.04 0.28 8.51
C LEU A 189 -11.21 -0.92 8.98
N GLY A 190 -10.01 -1.11 8.42
CA GLY A 190 -9.10 -2.17 8.83
C GLY A 190 -8.77 -2.09 10.31
N HIS A 191 -8.39 -0.91 10.82
CA HIS A 191 -8.12 -0.69 12.24
C HIS A 191 -9.34 -0.96 13.13
N LYS A 192 -10.52 -0.45 12.75
CA LYS A 192 -11.77 -0.64 13.51
C LYS A 192 -12.21 -2.10 13.58
N LEU A 193 -12.01 -2.87 12.51
CA LEU A 193 -12.39 -4.28 12.48
C LEU A 193 -11.33 -5.15 13.16
N ASP A 194 -10.05 -4.80 13.02
CA ASP A 194 -8.95 -5.46 13.71
C ASP A 194 -9.05 -5.34 15.23
N SER A 195 -9.45 -4.16 15.74
CA SER A 195 -9.69 -3.94 17.18
C SER A 195 -10.83 -4.77 17.77
N LYS A 196 -11.59 -5.48 16.94
CA LYS A 196 -12.63 -6.46 17.35
C LYS A 196 -12.18 -7.91 17.23
N ARG A 197 -10.89 -8.15 17.05
CA ARG A 197 -10.31 -9.49 16.97
C ARG A 197 -9.43 -9.75 18.19
N GLU A 198 -9.28 -11.01 18.52
CA GLU A 198 -8.46 -11.49 19.63
C GLU A 198 -7.21 -12.17 19.06
N TYR A 199 -6.08 -11.92 19.67
CA TYR A 199 -4.80 -12.50 19.29
C TYR A 199 -4.34 -13.48 20.34
N PRO A 200 -3.77 -14.64 19.97
CA PRO A 200 -3.14 -15.52 20.94
C PRO A 200 -2.01 -14.76 21.64
N GLY A 201 -1.99 -14.86 22.99
CA GLY A 201 -0.95 -14.27 23.84
C GLY A 201 0.41 -14.93 23.67
#